data_de65ec2054337a4231d5df6b31e8513a
#
_entry.id   de65ec2054337a4231d5df6b31e8513a
#
_cell.length_a   1.000
_cell.length_b   1.000
_cell.length_c   1.000
_cell.angle_alpha   90.00
_cell.angle_beta   90.00
_cell.angle_gamma   90.00
#
_symmetry.space_group_name_H-M   'P 1'
#
loop_
_entity.id
_entity.type
_entity.pdbx_description
1 polymer ?
#
loop_
_entity_poly.entity_id
_entity_poly.type
_entity_poly.pdbx_seq_one_letter_code
_entity_poly.pdbx_strand_id
1 'polypeptide(L)'
;ARAGVGVGTLYRHFPTREALLAAVYERDVDALVAAAPALLATRPPMEALATWFEHVTAYARVKRDVFAALEAGTWRDLADHSLGPIGDAIELFLAAGRADGSIRTDVQARDVIILISWLTRLDDDELDSRAAHLLAVLVDGLRPRRS
;
A
#
# COMPACT_ATOMS: atom_id res chain seq x y z
N ALA A 1 6.73 -21.37 13.11
CA ALA A 1 5.48 -21.54 13.87
C ALA A 1 4.51 -22.39 13.05
N ARG A 2 4.15 -23.56 13.55
CA ARG A 2 3.14 -24.45 12.93
C ARG A 2 1.76 -23.81 13.15
N ALA A 3 1.19 -23.22 12.10
CA ALA A 3 -0.23 -22.94 12.07
C ALA A 3 -0.96 -24.30 12.05
N GLY A 4 -1.75 -24.61 13.10
CA GLY A 4 -2.47 -25.86 13.27
C GLY A 4 -3.68 -26.06 12.33
N VAL A 5 -3.57 -25.62 11.08
CA VAL A 5 -4.58 -25.80 10.04
C VAL A 5 -4.14 -26.97 9.16
N GLY A 6 -4.93 -28.06 9.18
CA GLY A 6 -4.66 -29.23 8.34
C GLY A 6 -4.72 -28.85 6.85
N VAL A 7 -3.81 -29.43 6.04
CA VAL A 7 -3.72 -29.23 4.59
C VAL A 7 -5.08 -29.41 3.89
N GLY A 8 -5.91 -30.35 4.36
CA GLY A 8 -7.26 -30.59 3.83
C GLY A 8 -8.24 -29.45 4.09
N THR A 9 -8.09 -28.67 5.16
CA THR A 9 -8.93 -27.50 5.45
C THR A 9 -8.56 -26.33 4.55
N LEU A 10 -7.26 -26.15 4.26
CA LEU A 10 -6.77 -25.12 3.36
C LEU A 10 -7.33 -25.30 1.93
N TYR A 11 -7.27 -26.53 1.40
CA TYR A 11 -7.80 -26.83 0.06
C TYR A 11 -9.33 -26.77 -0.05
N ARG A 12 -10.07 -26.83 1.06
CA ARG A 12 -11.51 -26.61 1.07
C ARG A 12 -11.88 -25.15 0.88
N HIS A 13 -11.09 -24.23 1.44
CA HIS A 13 -11.32 -22.78 1.35
C HIS A 13 -10.66 -22.17 0.10
N PHE A 14 -9.53 -22.73 -0.34
CA PHE A 14 -8.79 -22.26 -1.50
C PHE A 14 -8.51 -23.42 -2.45
N PRO A 15 -9.42 -23.69 -3.41
CA PRO A 15 -9.32 -24.85 -4.30
C PRO A 15 -8.12 -24.80 -5.24
N THR A 16 -7.54 -23.61 -5.47
CA THR A 16 -6.37 -23.41 -6.30
C THR A 16 -5.32 -22.55 -5.57
N ARG A 17 -4.06 -22.64 -6.01
CA ARG A 17 -2.98 -21.78 -5.52
C ARG A 17 -3.27 -20.30 -5.81
N GLU A 18 -3.82 -20.02 -6.98
CA GLU A 18 -4.22 -18.67 -7.42
C GLU A 18 -5.26 -18.08 -6.48
N ALA A 19 -6.29 -18.86 -6.10
CA ALA A 19 -7.31 -18.42 -5.14
C ALA A 19 -6.71 -18.06 -3.78
N LEU A 20 -5.73 -18.85 -3.31
CA LEU A 20 -5.02 -18.54 -2.06
C LEU A 20 -4.20 -17.26 -2.17
N LEU A 21 -3.45 -17.08 -3.26
CA LEU A 21 -2.66 -15.87 -3.49
C LEU A 21 -3.51 -14.63 -3.63
N ALA A 22 -4.65 -14.72 -4.32
CA ALA A 22 -5.62 -13.62 -4.42
C ALA A 22 -6.16 -13.22 -3.04
N ALA A 23 -6.55 -14.18 -2.20
CA ALA A 23 -7.04 -13.92 -0.85
C ALA A 23 -5.96 -13.30 0.07
N VAL A 24 -4.70 -13.71 -0.05
CA VAL A 24 -3.58 -13.09 0.66
C VAL A 24 -3.42 -11.63 0.23
N TYR A 25 -3.44 -11.38 -1.06
CA TYR A 25 -3.34 -10.03 -1.62
C TYR A 25 -4.48 -9.11 -1.15
N GLU A 26 -5.73 -9.57 -1.23
CA GLU A 26 -6.90 -8.81 -0.78
C GLU A 26 -6.81 -8.47 0.70
N ARG A 27 -6.39 -9.43 1.54
CA ARG A 27 -6.18 -9.20 2.97
C ARG A 27 -5.12 -8.14 3.25
N ASP A 28 -4.04 -8.11 2.48
CA ASP A 28 -2.98 -7.11 2.65
C ASP A 28 -3.43 -5.73 2.17
N VAL A 29 -4.26 -5.64 1.12
CA VAL A 29 -4.93 -4.40 0.71
C VAL A 29 -5.85 -3.90 1.83
N ASP A 30 -6.70 -4.77 2.39
CA ASP A 30 -7.62 -4.41 3.47
C ASP A 30 -6.86 -3.90 4.70
N ALA A 31 -5.77 -4.56 5.08
CA ALA A 31 -4.93 -4.13 6.19
C ALA A 31 -4.29 -2.75 5.93
N LEU A 32 -3.80 -2.52 4.71
CA LEU A 32 -3.23 -1.24 4.29
C LEU A 32 -4.27 -0.12 4.34
N VAL A 33 -5.47 -0.36 3.85
CA VAL A 33 -6.59 0.60 3.87
C VAL A 33 -7.04 0.90 5.29
N ALA A 34 -7.21 -0.12 6.13
CA ALA A 34 -7.63 0.03 7.52
C ALA A 34 -6.60 0.78 8.39
N ALA A 35 -5.32 0.73 8.03
CA ALA A 35 -4.27 1.45 8.74
C ALA A 35 -4.40 2.98 8.63
N ALA A 36 -4.96 3.51 7.54
CA ALA A 36 -5.04 4.95 7.30
C ALA A 36 -5.85 5.70 8.38
N PRO A 37 -7.13 5.37 8.66
CA PRO A 37 -7.87 6.05 9.72
C PRO A 37 -7.28 5.79 11.11
N ALA A 38 -6.73 4.61 11.37
CA ALA A 38 -6.10 4.28 12.65
C ALA A 38 -4.85 5.16 12.93
N LEU A 39 -4.02 5.41 11.93
CA LEU A 39 -2.86 6.28 12.04
C LEU A 39 -3.27 7.75 12.22
N LEU A 40 -4.26 8.21 11.47
CA LEU A 40 -4.79 9.58 11.59
C LEU A 40 -5.45 9.85 12.95
N ALA A 41 -5.99 8.83 13.61
CA ALA A 41 -6.55 8.97 14.95
C ALA A 41 -5.50 9.26 16.04
N THR A 42 -4.22 8.96 15.78
CA THR A 42 -3.14 9.01 16.79
C THR A 42 -1.96 9.89 16.42
N ARG A 43 -1.88 10.40 15.19
CA ARG A 43 -0.73 11.14 14.66
C ARG A 43 -1.14 12.33 13.79
N PRO A 44 -0.33 13.38 13.73
CA PRO A 44 -0.50 14.43 12.72
C PRO A 44 -0.48 13.85 11.30
N PRO A 45 -1.20 14.44 10.32
CA PRO A 45 -1.39 13.88 8.98
C PRO A 45 -0.10 13.51 8.25
N MET A 46 0.93 14.36 8.30
CA MET A 46 2.21 14.09 7.64
C MET A 46 2.97 12.91 8.27
N GLU A 47 2.93 12.78 9.59
CA GLU A 47 3.56 11.66 10.30
C GLU A 47 2.78 10.37 10.07
N ALA A 48 1.45 10.46 10.08
CA ALA A 48 0.57 9.34 9.76
C ALA A 48 0.82 8.82 8.34
N LEU A 49 0.93 9.71 7.34
CA LEU A 49 1.23 9.35 5.97
C LEU A 49 2.64 8.75 5.82
N ALA A 50 3.64 9.31 6.48
CA ALA A 50 5.00 8.76 6.46
C ALA A 50 5.04 7.33 7.03
N THR A 51 4.36 7.09 8.16
CA THR A 51 4.24 5.75 8.74
C THR A 51 3.45 4.80 7.81
N TRP A 52 2.40 5.30 7.18
CA TRP A 52 1.62 4.51 6.23
C TRP A 52 2.45 4.07 5.02
N PHE A 53 3.41 4.87 4.56
CA PHE A 53 4.33 4.49 3.49
C PHE A 53 5.27 3.32 3.87
N GLU A 54 5.57 3.13 5.16
CA GLU A 54 6.27 1.92 5.62
C GLU A 54 5.41 0.67 5.36
N HIS A 55 4.10 0.76 5.62
CA HIS A 55 3.15 -0.32 5.29
C HIS A 55 3.02 -0.54 3.78
N VAL A 56 3.06 0.54 2.98
CA VAL A 56 3.07 0.45 1.50
C VAL A 56 4.31 -0.30 1.00
N THR A 57 5.47 -0.11 1.61
CA THR A 57 6.69 -0.83 1.24
C THR A 57 6.55 -2.34 1.49
N ALA A 58 6.01 -2.73 2.65
CA ALA A 58 5.72 -4.14 2.94
C ALA A 58 4.68 -4.72 1.96
N TYR A 59 3.60 -3.97 1.67
CA TYR A 59 2.61 -4.34 0.68
C TYR A 59 3.20 -4.49 -0.73
N ALA A 60 4.10 -3.61 -1.15
CA ALA A 60 4.74 -3.67 -2.48
C ALA A 60 5.51 -4.98 -2.68
N ARG A 61 6.15 -5.51 -1.63
CA ARG A 61 6.84 -6.79 -1.63
C ARG A 61 5.86 -7.95 -1.88
N VAL A 62 4.78 -8.02 -1.10
CA VAL A 62 3.74 -9.05 -1.27
C VAL A 62 3.11 -8.95 -2.66
N LYS A 63 2.76 -7.74 -3.11
CA LYS A 63 2.19 -7.50 -4.43
C LYS A 63 3.07 -8.04 -5.55
N ARG A 64 4.38 -7.76 -5.50
CA ARG A 64 5.34 -8.25 -6.50
C ARG A 64 5.36 -9.78 -6.53
N ASP A 65 5.44 -10.43 -5.37
CA ASP A 65 5.55 -11.88 -5.26
C ASP A 65 4.27 -12.58 -5.72
N VAL A 66 3.11 -12.05 -5.35
CA VAL A 66 1.80 -12.54 -5.80
C VAL A 66 1.67 -12.38 -7.31
N PHE A 67 2.02 -11.22 -7.87
CA PHE A 67 1.88 -10.97 -9.31
C PHE A 67 2.84 -11.80 -10.15
N ALA A 68 4.04 -12.09 -9.65
CA ALA A 68 4.98 -13.00 -10.31
C ALA A 68 4.46 -14.45 -10.37
N ALA A 69 3.57 -14.82 -9.46
CA ALA A 69 3.01 -16.18 -9.35
C ALA A 69 1.64 -16.33 -10.03
N LEU A 70 1.00 -15.25 -10.50
CA LEU A 70 -0.30 -15.23 -11.14
C LEU A 70 -0.20 -15.02 -12.65
N GLU A 71 -1.19 -15.55 -13.40
CA GLU A 71 -1.32 -15.24 -14.82
C GLU A 71 -1.70 -13.77 -15.04
N ALA A 72 -1.27 -13.22 -16.20
CA ALA A 72 -1.40 -11.79 -16.52
C ALA A 72 -2.83 -11.22 -16.47
N GLY A 73 -3.87 -12.04 -16.74
CA GLY A 73 -5.27 -11.64 -16.62
C GLY A 73 -5.71 -11.46 -15.18
N THR A 74 -5.42 -12.45 -14.34
CA THR A 74 -5.86 -12.49 -12.93
C THR A 74 -5.25 -11.35 -12.11
N TRP A 75 -3.95 -11.04 -12.30
CA TRP A 75 -3.33 -9.97 -11.53
C TRP A 75 -3.82 -8.57 -11.92
N ARG A 76 -4.24 -8.37 -13.20
CA ARG A 76 -4.81 -7.08 -13.63
C ARG A 76 -6.11 -6.79 -12.91
N ASP A 77 -7.00 -7.77 -12.84
CA ASP A 77 -8.28 -7.61 -12.15
C ASP A 77 -8.08 -7.30 -10.66
N LEU A 78 -7.14 -7.99 -10.00
CA LEU A 78 -6.79 -7.70 -8.60
C LEU A 78 -6.18 -6.31 -8.42
N ALA A 79 -5.29 -5.89 -9.32
CA ALA A 79 -4.69 -4.57 -9.27
C ALA A 79 -5.73 -3.46 -9.45
N ASP A 80 -6.61 -3.61 -10.42
CA ASP A 80 -7.67 -2.62 -10.71
C ASP A 80 -8.64 -2.48 -9.53
N HIS A 81 -9.03 -3.58 -8.88
CA HIS A 81 -9.88 -3.55 -7.69
C HIS A 81 -9.21 -2.89 -6.47
N SER A 82 -7.90 -2.98 -6.35
CA SER A 82 -7.17 -2.40 -5.20
C SER A 82 -6.92 -0.89 -5.32
N LEU A 83 -6.89 -0.34 -6.53
CA LEU A 83 -6.55 1.07 -6.76
C LEU A 83 -7.57 2.04 -6.14
N GLY A 84 -8.87 1.72 -6.21
CA GLY A 84 -9.91 2.54 -5.59
C GLY A 84 -9.75 2.65 -4.07
N PRO A 85 -9.79 1.54 -3.32
CA PRO A 85 -9.62 1.54 -1.86
C PRO A 85 -8.30 2.17 -1.38
N ILE A 86 -7.19 1.92 -2.08
CA ILE A 86 -5.89 2.53 -1.76
C ILE A 86 -5.94 4.04 -2.04
N GLY A 87 -6.56 4.46 -3.13
CA GLY A 87 -6.76 5.87 -3.46
C GLY A 87 -7.59 6.60 -2.40
N ASP A 88 -8.67 5.99 -1.92
CA ASP A 88 -9.50 6.52 -0.85
C ASP A 88 -8.71 6.66 0.46
N ALA A 89 -7.89 5.68 0.80
CA ALA A 89 -7.01 5.75 1.97
C ALA A 89 -6.00 6.90 1.86
N ILE A 90 -5.38 7.11 0.70
CA ILE A 90 -4.49 8.24 0.45
C ILE A 90 -5.24 9.57 0.59
N GLU A 91 -6.46 9.66 0.05
CA GLU A 91 -7.26 10.89 0.13
C GLU A 91 -7.58 11.27 1.58
N LEU A 92 -7.75 10.33 2.50
CA LEU A 92 -7.91 10.63 3.93
C LEU A 92 -6.72 11.42 4.49
N PHE A 93 -5.48 11.01 4.16
CA PHE A 93 -4.27 11.74 4.59
C PHE A 93 -4.16 13.10 3.93
N LEU A 94 -4.43 13.17 2.62
CA LEU A 94 -4.35 14.43 1.88
C LEU A 94 -5.40 15.43 2.39
N ALA A 95 -6.63 15.00 2.63
CA ALA A 95 -7.70 15.85 3.16
C ALA A 95 -7.36 16.38 4.57
N ALA A 96 -6.89 15.49 5.46
CA ALA A 96 -6.47 15.88 6.80
C ALA A 96 -5.30 16.87 6.79
N GLY A 97 -4.29 16.60 5.94
CA GLY A 97 -3.10 17.47 5.82
C GLY A 97 -3.37 18.80 5.11
N ARG A 98 -4.35 18.86 4.21
CA ARG A 98 -4.84 20.14 3.65
C ARG A 98 -5.57 20.95 4.71
N ALA A 99 -6.36 20.29 5.55
CA ALA A 99 -7.14 20.95 6.60
C ALA A 99 -6.25 21.59 7.68
N ASP A 100 -5.14 20.95 8.05
CA ASP A 100 -4.17 21.50 9.02
C ASP A 100 -3.04 22.31 8.38
N GLY A 101 -3.01 22.40 7.03
CA GLY A 101 -2.00 23.15 6.28
C GLY A 101 -0.64 22.46 6.16
N SER A 102 -0.52 21.19 6.54
CA SER A 102 0.74 20.44 6.46
C SER A 102 1.00 19.84 5.08
N ILE A 103 -0.03 19.67 4.26
CA ILE A 103 0.06 19.12 2.90
C ILE A 103 -0.41 20.16 1.88
N ARG A 104 0.31 20.26 0.77
CA ARG A 104 -0.01 21.14 -0.36
C ARG A 104 -1.37 20.77 -1.00
N THR A 105 -2.07 21.76 -1.57
CA THR A 105 -3.45 21.60 -2.05
C THR A 105 -3.56 21.12 -3.51
N ASP A 106 -2.47 21.14 -4.26
CA ASP A 106 -2.42 20.84 -5.70
C ASP A 106 -2.06 19.37 -6.02
N VAL A 107 -1.97 18.49 -5.01
CA VAL A 107 -1.71 17.06 -5.17
C VAL A 107 -2.99 16.25 -4.95
N GLN A 108 -3.23 15.28 -5.80
CA GLN A 108 -4.34 14.34 -5.73
C GLN A 108 -3.87 12.94 -5.33
N ALA A 109 -4.78 12.09 -4.84
CA ALA A 109 -4.45 10.70 -4.49
C ALA A 109 -3.83 9.93 -5.66
N ARG A 110 -4.29 10.19 -6.89
CA ARG A 110 -3.72 9.57 -8.09
C ARG A 110 -2.25 9.92 -8.31
N ASP A 111 -1.85 11.15 -8.02
CA ASP A 111 -0.44 11.56 -8.14
C ASP A 111 0.44 10.74 -7.19
N VAL A 112 -0.04 10.56 -5.96
CA VAL A 112 0.66 9.73 -4.95
C VAL A 112 0.76 8.28 -5.40
N ILE A 113 -0.33 7.69 -5.94
CA ILE A 113 -0.32 6.33 -6.48
C ILE A 113 0.74 6.18 -7.58
N ILE A 114 0.80 7.12 -8.51
CA ILE A 114 1.80 7.12 -9.59
C ILE A 114 3.21 7.20 -9.01
N LEU A 115 3.40 8.12 -8.06
CA LEU A 115 4.71 8.35 -7.43
C LEU A 115 5.21 7.16 -6.59
N ILE A 116 4.33 6.32 -6.04
CA ILE A 116 4.73 5.11 -5.27
C ILE A 116 4.75 3.83 -6.11
N SER A 117 4.28 3.88 -7.36
CA SER A 117 4.15 2.69 -8.21
C SER A 117 5.49 2.01 -8.53
N TRP A 118 6.61 2.74 -8.45
CA TRP A 118 7.96 2.21 -8.66
C TRP A 118 8.40 1.20 -7.59
N LEU A 119 7.81 1.24 -6.39
CA LEU A 119 8.17 0.32 -5.31
C LEU A 119 8.07 -1.16 -5.72
N THR A 120 7.09 -1.51 -6.54
CA THR A 120 6.90 -2.89 -7.03
C THR A 120 7.93 -3.31 -8.07
N ARG A 121 8.78 -2.40 -8.54
CA ARG A 121 9.84 -2.68 -9.52
C ARG A 121 11.22 -2.86 -8.88
N LEU A 122 11.34 -2.51 -7.60
CA LEU A 122 12.56 -2.71 -6.85
C LEU A 122 12.71 -4.18 -6.45
N ASP A 123 13.93 -4.69 -6.40
CA ASP A 123 14.23 -5.95 -5.75
C ASP A 123 14.26 -5.81 -4.22
N ASP A 124 14.50 -6.90 -3.48
CA ASP A 124 14.47 -6.87 -2.02
C ASP A 124 15.58 -6.01 -1.44
N ASP A 125 16.78 -6.05 -2.02
CA ASP A 125 17.93 -5.25 -1.54
C ASP A 125 17.68 -3.76 -1.76
N GLU A 126 17.06 -3.38 -2.87
CA GLU A 126 16.68 -2.00 -3.16
C GLU A 126 15.52 -1.53 -2.28
N LEU A 127 14.51 -2.39 -2.02
CA LEU A 127 13.43 -2.07 -1.08
C LEU A 127 13.98 -1.80 0.32
N ASP A 128 14.91 -2.63 0.79
CA ASP A 128 15.50 -2.48 2.12
C ASP A 128 16.42 -1.25 2.23
N SER A 129 17.18 -0.94 1.18
CA SER A 129 18.20 0.12 1.24
C SER A 129 17.71 1.49 0.78
N ARG A 130 16.72 1.58 -0.12
CA ARG A 130 16.34 2.81 -0.82
C ARG A 130 14.91 3.27 -0.58
N ALA A 131 13.96 2.36 -0.34
CA ALA A 131 12.55 2.72 -0.30
C ALA A 131 12.25 3.79 0.77
N ALA A 132 12.78 3.62 1.97
CA ALA A 132 12.58 4.59 3.06
C ALA A 132 13.08 5.98 2.70
N HIS A 133 14.27 6.10 2.10
CA HIS A 133 14.82 7.38 1.66
C HIS A 133 13.97 8.04 0.57
N LEU A 134 13.59 7.30 -0.45
CA LEU A 134 12.80 7.84 -1.57
C LEU A 134 11.38 8.22 -1.14
N LEU A 135 10.78 7.47 -0.23
CA LEU A 135 9.49 7.82 0.38
C LEU A 135 9.61 9.08 1.27
N ALA A 136 10.71 9.26 1.98
CA ALA A 136 10.95 10.49 2.73
C ALA A 136 11.06 11.71 1.80
N VAL A 137 11.75 11.58 0.65
CA VAL A 137 11.79 12.63 -0.39
C VAL A 137 10.39 12.94 -0.92
N LEU A 138 9.55 11.91 -1.12
CA LEU A 138 8.17 12.10 -1.54
C LEU A 138 7.36 12.85 -0.47
N VAL A 139 7.45 12.45 0.79
CA VAL A 139 6.79 13.11 1.92
C VAL A 139 7.20 14.58 2.00
N ASP A 140 8.48 14.90 1.85
CA ASP A 140 8.96 16.29 1.83
C ASP A 140 8.41 17.07 0.64
N GLY A 141 8.24 16.43 -0.52
CA GLY A 141 7.62 17.01 -1.71
C GLY A 141 6.13 17.34 -1.55
N LEU A 142 5.44 16.69 -0.59
CA LEU A 142 4.03 16.96 -0.28
C LEU A 142 3.84 18.19 0.64
N ARG A 143 4.90 18.72 1.23
CA ARG A 143 4.84 19.92 2.07
C ARG A 143 4.44 21.15 1.25
N PRO A 144 3.74 22.13 1.84
CA PRO A 144 3.45 23.39 1.18
C PRO A 144 4.74 24.08 0.73
N ARG A 145 4.72 24.67 -0.47
CA ARG A 145 5.84 25.52 -0.91
C ARG A 145 5.88 26.76 -0.02
N ARG A 146 7.03 27.04 0.56
CA ARG A 146 7.25 28.34 1.19
C ARG A 146 7.26 29.39 0.09
N SER A 147 6.35 30.35 0.18
CA SER A 147 6.36 31.56 -0.65
C SER A 147 7.58 32.39 -0.32
#